data_515fbccda83e31d0c4acf1dd50bb6c91
#
_entry.id   515fbccda83e31d0c4acf1dd50bb6c91
#
_cell.length_a   1.000
_cell.length_b   1.000
_cell.length_c   1.000
_cell.angle_alpha   90.00
_cell.angle_beta   90.00
_cell.angle_gamma   90.00
#
_symmetry.space_group_name_H-M   'P 1'
#
loop_
_entity.id
_entity.type
_entity.pdbx_description
1 polymer ?
#
loop_
_entity_poly.entity_id
_entity_poly.type
_entity_poly.pdbx_seq_one_letter_code
_entity_poly.pdbx_strand_id
1 'polypeptide(L)'
;MNNKKYYFAVDLGATSGRTIIGSLSEGKFCLEELTRFDNNLIQTGGHFYWDIYALYQENIKGLKLVAQRGINIQSIGIDTWGCDFVYVAKDGAILRNPLAYRDPHTVGMMEKYFDEKISKEKVYEKTGIQFMNFNSLFQLYAMRKAGNVALENADKILFIPDALSYMLTGNAICEYTVASTSQILNPMTGDLDNDLVESLGLKREQFGKMTHPATIIGTLTEEVQQMTGLKAVPVIAVAGHDTASAVAAVPAKNEEFAYLSSGTWSLMGIETKNAIINEKSYELNFTNEGGIEGTTRFLKNICGMWIYERCRKEWKDEAAAHQKDMTALGHGELIAEAMKQPAFQSIINPDDACFANPSSMTEAIQQYCEKTGQHVPQSNGEFCRCIFESLALRYRQVFGWLKEFADIDLNVLHIIGGGSLNKHLNQFTANSCGVSILAGPQEGTAIGNIMLQAKASGDVKDIWEMRQIIANSIELQQFEPQDKEAWDAAYEKFLKVKG
;
A
#
# COMPACT_ATOMS: atom_id res chain seq x y z
N MET A 1 28.71 11.88 24.33
CA MET A 1 27.28 12.16 24.48
C MET A 1 26.56 11.35 23.41
N ASN A 2 25.60 10.52 23.77
CA ASN A 2 24.85 9.70 22.80
C ASN A 2 24.09 10.62 21.84
N ASN A 3 24.55 10.73 20.59
CA ASN A 3 23.96 11.62 19.57
C ASN A 3 22.71 10.94 18.94
N LYS A 4 21.78 10.47 19.79
CA LYS A 4 20.57 9.79 19.38
C LYS A 4 19.57 10.82 18.87
N LYS A 5 19.20 10.70 17.60
CA LYS A 5 18.21 11.55 16.92
C LYS A 5 16.87 10.83 16.86
N TYR A 6 15.79 11.57 17.05
CA TYR A 6 14.44 11.02 17.08
C TYR A 6 13.58 11.63 15.98
N TYR A 7 12.72 10.82 15.39
CA TYR A 7 11.80 11.16 14.31
C TYR A 7 10.42 10.63 14.66
N PHE A 8 9.39 11.39 14.34
CA PHE A 8 8.01 10.96 14.56
C PHE A 8 7.35 10.58 13.25
N ALA A 9 6.88 9.35 13.16
CA ALA A 9 6.15 8.84 12.00
C ALA A 9 4.69 8.58 12.34
N VAL A 10 3.83 8.89 11.39
CA VAL A 10 2.43 8.48 11.33
C VAL A 10 2.28 7.53 10.16
N ASP A 11 1.90 6.29 10.43
CA ASP A 11 1.71 5.22 9.46
C ASP A 11 0.22 4.79 9.50
N LEU A 12 -0.52 5.15 8.45
CA LEU A 12 -1.96 4.95 8.35
C LEU A 12 -2.28 3.94 7.24
N GLY A 13 -2.69 2.75 7.65
CA GLY A 13 -3.28 1.78 6.74
C GLY A 13 -4.81 1.91 6.64
N ALA A 14 -5.41 1.16 5.72
CA ALA A 14 -6.86 1.17 5.48
C ALA A 14 -7.70 0.61 6.64
N THR A 15 -7.11 -0.09 7.60
CA THR A 15 -7.84 -0.71 8.72
C THR A 15 -7.35 -0.27 10.09
N SER A 16 -6.14 0.24 10.19
CA SER A 16 -5.54 0.71 11.42
C SER A 16 -4.49 1.77 11.16
N GLY A 17 -4.25 2.62 12.14
CA GLY A 17 -3.17 3.59 12.13
C GLY A 17 -2.34 3.50 13.39
N ARG A 18 -1.16 4.08 13.35
CA ARG A 18 -0.25 4.15 14.49
C ARG A 18 0.66 5.36 14.42
N THR A 19 1.10 5.80 15.57
CA THR A 19 2.18 6.77 15.69
C THR A 19 3.42 6.10 16.29
N ILE A 20 4.57 6.43 15.76
CA ILE A 20 5.82 5.73 16.04
C ILE A 20 6.95 6.75 16.26
N ILE A 21 7.80 6.46 17.21
CA ILE A 21 9.11 7.14 17.32
C ILE A 21 10.16 6.23 16.72
N GLY A 22 10.87 6.77 15.73
CA GLY A 22 12.12 6.19 15.27
C GLY A 22 13.30 6.90 15.90
N SER A 23 14.36 6.18 16.17
CA SER A 23 15.61 6.77 16.62
C SER A 23 16.79 6.23 15.81
N LEU A 24 17.70 7.14 15.45
CA LEU A 24 18.95 6.83 14.73
C LEU A 24 20.14 7.12 15.63
N SER A 25 21.03 6.15 15.77
CA SER A 25 22.29 6.28 16.51
C SER A 25 23.31 5.25 16.00
N GLU A 26 24.55 5.69 15.78
CA GLU A 26 25.67 4.82 15.40
C GLU A 26 25.40 3.91 14.19
N GLY A 27 24.70 4.44 13.18
CA GLY A 27 24.36 3.70 11.96
C GLY A 27 23.32 2.57 12.16
N LYS A 28 22.54 2.64 13.25
CA LYS A 28 21.42 1.75 13.54
C LYS A 28 20.16 2.52 13.88
N PHE A 29 19.01 1.95 13.56
CA PHE A 29 17.73 2.51 13.97
C PHE A 29 17.03 1.61 15.00
N CYS A 30 16.13 2.22 15.76
CA CYS A 30 15.16 1.54 16.61
C CYS A 30 13.79 2.18 16.42
N LEU A 31 12.73 1.39 16.52
CA LEU A 31 11.34 1.83 16.50
C LEU A 31 10.69 1.64 17.86
N GLU A 32 9.81 2.55 18.21
CA GLU A 32 8.92 2.44 19.37
C GLU A 32 7.52 2.90 18.96
N GLU A 33 6.55 1.99 18.98
CA GLU A 33 5.14 2.34 18.76
C GLU A 33 4.61 3.12 19.97
N LEU A 34 4.06 4.30 19.73
CA LEU A 34 3.48 5.15 20.78
C LEU A 34 1.98 4.93 20.94
N THR A 35 1.27 4.85 19.81
CA THR A 35 -0.17 4.62 19.77
C THR A 35 -0.52 3.71 18.61
N ARG A 36 -1.58 2.93 18.79
CA ARG A 36 -2.27 2.19 17.74
C ARG A 36 -3.76 2.40 17.87
N PHE A 37 -4.45 2.56 16.77
CA PHE A 37 -5.89 2.81 16.70
C PHE A 37 -6.49 2.19 15.45
N ASP A 38 -7.80 1.92 15.53
CA ASP A 38 -8.56 1.43 14.39
C ASP A 38 -8.89 2.57 13.43
N ASN A 39 -8.80 2.32 12.14
CA ASN A 39 -9.23 3.24 11.09
C ASN A 39 -10.60 2.77 10.57
N ASN A 40 -11.65 3.14 11.27
CA ASN A 40 -13.00 2.71 10.98
C ASN A 40 -13.66 3.62 9.94
N LEU A 41 -14.38 3.00 8.99
CA LEU A 41 -15.19 3.74 8.03
C LEU A 41 -16.50 4.24 8.68
N ILE A 42 -16.85 5.49 8.39
CA ILE A 42 -18.17 6.01 8.69
C ILE A 42 -19.11 5.63 7.54
N GLN A 43 -20.20 4.92 7.87
CA GLN A 43 -21.22 4.58 6.89
C GLN A 43 -22.45 5.45 7.11
N THR A 44 -22.80 6.27 6.11
CA THR A 44 -23.99 7.12 6.14
C THR A 44 -24.46 7.48 4.73
N GLY A 45 -25.75 7.62 4.52
CA GLY A 45 -26.32 8.01 3.23
C GLY A 45 -26.00 7.07 2.08
N GLY A 46 -25.71 5.80 2.34
CA GLY A 46 -25.31 4.81 1.32
C GLY A 46 -23.83 4.86 0.94
N HIS A 47 -23.03 5.66 1.62
CA HIS A 47 -21.62 5.89 1.33
C HIS A 47 -20.71 5.53 2.51
N PHE A 48 -19.44 5.27 2.20
CA PHE A 48 -18.36 5.03 3.15
C PHE A 48 -17.37 6.20 3.15
N TYR A 49 -17.06 6.73 4.34
CA TYR A 49 -16.15 7.86 4.52
C TYR A 49 -15.03 7.52 5.47
N TRP A 50 -13.85 8.07 5.24
CA TRP A 50 -12.81 8.17 6.26
C TRP A 50 -13.12 9.34 7.19
N ASP A 51 -12.81 9.22 8.47
CA ASP A 51 -12.87 10.35 9.40
C ASP A 51 -11.53 11.07 9.47
N ILE A 52 -11.33 12.04 8.60
CA ILE A 52 -10.06 12.79 8.51
C ILE A 52 -9.75 13.53 9.81
N TYR A 53 -10.76 13.99 10.54
CA TYR A 53 -10.58 14.68 11.80
C TYR A 53 -10.20 13.74 12.94
N ALA A 54 -10.75 12.52 12.97
CA ALA A 54 -10.32 11.49 13.93
C ALA A 54 -8.86 11.10 13.67
N LEU A 55 -8.45 10.91 12.40
CA LEU A 55 -7.06 10.64 12.05
C LEU A 55 -6.13 11.79 12.50
N TYR A 56 -6.53 13.04 12.27
CA TYR A 56 -5.78 14.20 12.76
C TYR A 56 -5.67 14.20 14.29
N GLN A 57 -6.74 13.91 15.01
CA GLN A 57 -6.72 13.85 16.49
C GLN A 57 -5.76 12.78 17.02
N GLU A 58 -5.66 11.62 16.36
CA GLU A 58 -4.70 10.59 16.74
C GLU A 58 -3.25 11.05 16.49
N ASN A 59 -2.99 11.83 15.43
CA ASN A 59 -1.67 12.45 15.21
C ASN A 59 -1.33 13.43 16.34
N ILE A 60 -2.27 14.31 16.71
CA ILE A 60 -2.10 15.25 17.83
C ILE A 60 -1.86 14.52 19.15
N LYS A 61 -2.57 13.42 19.40
CA LYS A 61 -2.37 12.59 20.58
C LYS A 61 -0.96 11.99 20.64
N GLY A 62 -0.46 11.45 19.53
CA GLY A 62 0.92 10.95 19.45
C GLY A 62 1.94 12.04 19.73
N LEU A 63 1.77 13.24 19.12
CA LEU A 63 2.65 14.40 19.34
C LEU A 63 2.64 14.89 20.79
N LYS A 64 1.47 14.89 21.45
CA LYS A 64 1.36 15.20 22.90
C LYS A 64 2.15 14.22 23.76
N LEU A 65 2.11 12.91 23.45
CA LEU A 65 2.90 11.90 24.16
C LEU A 65 4.41 12.16 24.02
N VAL A 66 4.86 12.56 22.82
CA VAL A 66 6.26 12.94 22.58
C VAL A 66 6.67 14.11 23.49
N ALA A 67 5.85 15.17 23.53
CA ALA A 67 6.10 16.35 24.38
C ALA A 67 6.11 15.99 25.87
N GLN A 68 5.14 15.21 26.34
CA GLN A 68 5.05 14.75 27.73
C GLN A 68 6.26 13.91 28.17
N ARG A 69 6.82 13.13 27.24
CA ARG A 69 8.03 12.33 27.48
C ARG A 69 9.33 13.12 27.36
N GLY A 70 9.27 14.40 27.00
CA GLY A 70 10.43 15.27 26.81
C GLY A 70 11.34 14.84 25.66
N ILE A 71 10.79 14.15 24.66
CA ILE A 71 11.56 13.68 23.51
C ILE A 71 11.69 14.82 22.49
N ASN A 72 12.92 15.16 22.12
CA ASN A 72 13.21 16.18 21.13
C ASN A 72 13.27 15.53 19.74
N ILE A 73 12.16 15.57 19.00
CA ILE A 73 12.08 15.04 17.63
C ILE A 73 12.65 16.02 16.62
N GLN A 74 13.33 15.51 15.61
CA GLN A 74 13.91 16.28 14.50
C GLN A 74 12.86 16.68 13.48
N SER A 75 11.89 15.79 13.23
CA SER A 75 10.85 16.01 12.23
C SER A 75 9.66 15.07 12.42
N ILE A 76 8.64 15.31 11.61
CA ILE A 76 7.39 14.55 11.51
C ILE A 76 7.21 14.11 10.06
N GLY A 77 6.81 12.86 9.82
CA GLY A 77 6.44 12.34 8.50
C GLY A 77 5.13 11.58 8.56
N ILE A 78 4.32 11.67 7.51
CA ILE A 78 3.01 11.02 7.42
C ILE A 78 2.94 10.24 6.11
N ASP A 79 2.65 8.96 6.18
CA ASP A 79 2.28 8.13 5.04
C ASP A 79 0.92 7.47 5.25
N THR A 80 0.24 7.19 4.14
CA THR A 80 -1.10 6.61 4.14
C THR A 80 -1.31 5.72 2.92
N TRP A 81 -2.49 5.10 2.83
CA TRP A 81 -2.93 4.48 1.57
C TRP A 81 -3.07 5.51 0.45
N GLY A 82 -3.10 5.04 -0.80
CA GLY A 82 -3.21 5.87 -2.00
C GLY A 82 -4.64 6.23 -2.40
N CYS A 83 -4.77 6.94 -3.51
CA CYS A 83 -5.98 7.25 -4.27
C CYS A 83 -6.98 8.24 -3.64
N ASP A 84 -7.16 8.27 -2.32
CA ASP A 84 -8.17 9.07 -1.65
C ASP A 84 -7.68 10.49 -1.35
N PHE A 85 -8.62 11.44 -1.29
CA PHE A 85 -8.31 12.86 -1.18
C PHE A 85 -9.43 13.63 -0.46
N VAL A 86 -9.11 14.83 0.03
CA VAL A 86 -10.04 15.80 0.60
C VAL A 86 -10.19 17.02 -0.29
N TYR A 87 -11.28 17.74 -0.09
CA TYR A 87 -11.52 19.06 -0.69
C TYR A 87 -11.31 20.15 0.35
N VAL A 88 -10.50 21.16 0.02
CA VAL A 88 -10.22 22.30 0.88
C VAL A 88 -10.79 23.56 0.24
N ALA A 89 -11.54 24.33 1.00
CA ALA A 89 -12.11 25.62 0.55
C ALA A 89 -11.06 26.75 0.58
N LYS A 90 -11.39 27.90 0.01
CA LYS A 90 -10.51 29.09 -0.01
C LYS A 90 -10.14 29.62 1.37
N ASP A 91 -10.99 29.42 2.36
CA ASP A 91 -10.74 29.80 3.75
C ASP A 91 -9.92 28.75 4.53
N GLY A 92 -9.51 27.67 3.86
CA GLY A 92 -8.72 26.58 4.45
C GLY A 92 -9.54 25.47 5.11
N ALA A 93 -10.88 25.58 5.12
CA ALA A 93 -11.73 24.55 5.72
C ALA A 93 -11.79 23.28 4.85
N ILE A 94 -11.74 22.10 5.47
CA ILE A 94 -12.06 20.85 4.80
C ILE A 94 -13.57 20.78 4.62
N LEU A 95 -14.03 20.67 3.35
CA LEU A 95 -15.45 20.78 3.00
C LEU A 95 -16.29 19.57 3.40
N ARG A 96 -15.67 18.39 3.50
CA ARG A 96 -16.32 17.13 3.94
C ARG A 96 -15.28 16.06 4.24
N ASN A 97 -15.67 15.03 4.98
CA ASN A 97 -14.90 13.81 5.10
C ASN A 97 -14.70 13.15 3.71
N PRO A 98 -13.49 12.63 3.41
CA PRO A 98 -13.22 11.99 2.13
C PRO A 98 -13.99 10.69 1.98
N LEU A 99 -14.48 10.40 0.77
CA LEU A 99 -14.99 9.07 0.42
C LEU A 99 -13.86 8.06 0.47
N ALA A 100 -14.18 6.86 0.94
CA ALA A 100 -13.22 5.77 0.94
C ALA A 100 -13.14 5.14 -0.46
N TYR A 101 -11.99 4.70 -0.88
CA TYR A 101 -11.78 4.01 -2.16
C TYR A 101 -12.65 2.74 -2.32
N ARG A 102 -13.16 2.18 -1.21
CA ARG A 102 -14.09 1.04 -1.20
C ARG A 102 -15.56 1.44 -1.36
N ASP A 103 -15.85 2.74 -1.44
CA ASP A 103 -17.21 3.24 -1.67
C ASP A 103 -17.69 2.85 -3.08
N PRO A 104 -18.97 2.45 -3.26
CA PRO A 104 -19.46 2.00 -4.56
C PRO A 104 -19.67 3.14 -5.59
N HIS A 105 -19.40 4.42 -5.25
CA HIS A 105 -19.64 5.57 -6.14
C HIS A 105 -18.89 5.52 -7.48
N THR A 106 -17.83 4.71 -7.57
CA THR A 106 -17.03 4.54 -8.79
C THR A 106 -17.47 3.35 -9.65
N VAL A 107 -18.47 2.58 -9.23
CA VAL A 107 -18.95 1.42 -10.01
C VAL A 107 -19.45 1.87 -11.38
N GLY A 108 -18.87 1.30 -12.46
CA GLY A 108 -19.16 1.64 -13.86
C GLY A 108 -18.65 3.01 -14.32
N MET A 109 -17.93 3.76 -13.47
CA MET A 109 -17.42 5.08 -13.83
C MET A 109 -16.13 5.03 -14.65
N MET A 110 -15.35 3.99 -14.52
CA MET A 110 -14.13 3.81 -15.30
C MET A 110 -14.46 3.63 -16.78
N GLU A 111 -15.35 2.70 -17.13
CA GLU A 111 -15.79 2.46 -18.51
C GLU A 111 -16.43 3.73 -19.10
N LYS A 112 -17.29 4.37 -18.31
CA LYS A 112 -17.97 5.60 -18.73
C LYS A 112 -16.99 6.75 -18.97
N TYR A 113 -15.92 6.85 -18.18
CA TYR A 113 -14.87 7.84 -18.41
C TYR A 113 -14.17 7.60 -19.76
N PHE A 114 -13.84 6.36 -20.09
CA PHE A 114 -13.19 6.02 -21.36
C PHE A 114 -14.08 6.30 -22.56
N ASP A 115 -15.38 6.08 -22.44
CA ASP A 115 -16.34 6.35 -23.50
C ASP A 115 -16.57 7.86 -23.72
N GLU A 116 -16.60 8.65 -22.64
CA GLU A 116 -16.98 10.06 -22.69
C GLU A 116 -15.82 11.04 -22.76
N LYS A 117 -14.62 10.65 -22.33
CA LYS A 117 -13.49 11.56 -22.11
C LYS A 117 -12.23 11.16 -22.90
N ILE A 118 -11.41 10.30 -22.34
CA ILE A 118 -10.13 9.90 -22.91
C ILE A 118 -10.09 8.37 -22.94
N SER A 119 -9.72 7.77 -24.09
CA SER A 119 -9.71 6.32 -24.24
C SER A 119 -8.76 5.63 -23.25
N LYS A 120 -9.06 4.39 -22.93
CA LYS A 120 -8.30 3.57 -21.99
C LYS A 120 -6.80 3.51 -22.34
N GLU A 121 -6.50 3.30 -23.62
CA GLU A 121 -5.14 3.21 -24.15
C GLU A 121 -4.37 4.52 -23.90
N LYS A 122 -5.00 5.67 -24.20
CA LYS A 122 -4.38 6.99 -24.00
C LYS A 122 -4.18 7.32 -22.53
N VAL A 123 -5.10 6.93 -21.65
CA VAL A 123 -4.91 7.10 -20.20
C VAL A 123 -3.70 6.30 -19.73
N TYR A 124 -3.54 5.05 -20.20
CA TYR A 124 -2.38 4.24 -19.85
C TYR A 124 -1.08 4.80 -20.44
N GLU A 125 -1.10 5.20 -21.71
CA GLU A 125 0.06 5.82 -22.38
C GLU A 125 0.59 7.05 -21.61
N LYS A 126 -0.33 7.85 -21.03
CA LYS A 126 0.03 9.04 -20.25
C LYS A 126 0.52 8.73 -18.84
N THR A 127 -0.03 7.71 -18.20
CA THR A 127 0.18 7.48 -16.76
C THR A 127 0.93 6.19 -16.44
N GLY A 128 0.78 5.16 -17.27
CA GLY A 128 1.31 3.83 -16.99
C GLY A 128 0.74 3.16 -15.74
N ILE A 129 -0.40 3.63 -15.23
CA ILE A 129 -0.99 3.17 -13.96
C ILE A 129 -1.99 2.05 -14.21
N GLN A 130 -1.90 0.99 -13.39
CA GLN A 130 -2.86 -0.12 -13.37
C GLN A 130 -4.28 0.39 -13.21
N PHE A 131 -5.19 -0.08 -14.07
CA PHE A 131 -6.60 0.27 -13.98
C PHE A 131 -7.26 -0.39 -12.79
N MET A 132 -7.72 0.46 -11.88
CA MET A 132 -8.56 0.11 -10.75
C MET A 132 -9.70 1.12 -10.70
N ASN A 133 -10.94 0.67 -10.54
CA ASN A 133 -12.12 1.55 -10.58
C ASN A 133 -12.08 2.66 -9.52
N PHE A 134 -11.32 2.49 -8.45
CA PHE A 134 -11.17 3.42 -7.33
C PHE A 134 -10.02 4.42 -7.49
N ASN A 135 -9.24 4.40 -8.58
CA ASN A 135 -8.20 5.40 -8.78
C ASN A 135 -8.81 6.81 -8.79
N SER A 136 -8.06 7.79 -8.30
CA SER A 136 -8.57 9.17 -8.08
C SER A 136 -9.19 9.78 -9.33
N LEU A 137 -8.67 9.47 -10.52
CA LEU A 137 -9.24 9.91 -11.81
C LEU A 137 -10.72 9.57 -11.91
N PHE A 138 -11.07 8.31 -11.58
CA PHE A 138 -12.45 7.82 -11.68
C PHE A 138 -13.32 8.30 -10.52
N GLN A 139 -12.74 8.46 -9.33
CA GLN A 139 -13.41 9.05 -8.18
C GLN A 139 -13.82 10.51 -8.49
N LEU A 140 -12.87 11.34 -8.97
CA LEU A 140 -13.12 12.73 -9.33
C LEU A 140 -14.14 12.85 -10.47
N TYR A 141 -14.05 11.96 -11.47
CA TYR A 141 -15.03 11.91 -12.55
C TYR A 141 -16.42 11.55 -12.03
N ALA A 142 -16.56 10.56 -11.16
CA ALA A 142 -17.83 10.20 -10.51
C ALA A 142 -18.43 11.40 -9.75
N MET A 143 -17.59 12.09 -8.96
CA MET A 143 -18.00 13.29 -8.22
C MET A 143 -18.45 14.42 -9.14
N ARG A 144 -17.76 14.64 -10.26
CA ARG A 144 -18.15 15.64 -11.26
C ARG A 144 -19.51 15.30 -11.88
N LYS A 145 -19.73 14.03 -12.25
CA LYS A 145 -21.01 13.55 -12.82
C LYS A 145 -22.16 13.66 -11.82
N ALA A 146 -21.89 13.50 -10.54
CA ALA A 146 -22.88 13.64 -9.47
C ALA A 146 -23.18 15.10 -9.07
N GLY A 147 -22.52 16.12 -9.65
CA GLY A 147 -22.66 17.52 -9.25
C GLY A 147 -22.24 17.73 -7.78
N ASN A 148 -21.11 17.15 -7.38
CA ASN A 148 -20.67 17.17 -5.98
C ASN A 148 -20.30 18.59 -5.54
N VAL A 149 -21.05 19.14 -4.59
CA VAL A 149 -20.90 20.54 -4.11
C VAL A 149 -19.52 20.80 -3.51
N ALA A 150 -18.91 19.80 -2.83
CA ALA A 150 -17.58 19.98 -2.27
C ALA A 150 -16.52 20.10 -3.37
N LEU A 151 -16.60 19.29 -4.43
CA LEU A 151 -15.72 19.41 -5.60
C LEU A 151 -15.90 20.76 -6.32
N GLU A 152 -17.12 21.25 -6.45
CA GLU A 152 -17.40 22.53 -7.12
C GLU A 152 -16.84 23.74 -6.36
N ASN A 153 -16.76 23.64 -5.03
CA ASN A 153 -16.25 24.71 -4.15
C ASN A 153 -14.80 24.48 -3.68
N ALA A 154 -14.13 23.44 -4.18
CA ALA A 154 -12.75 23.15 -3.80
C ALA A 154 -11.77 24.18 -4.38
N ASP A 155 -11.01 24.83 -3.51
CA ASP A 155 -9.82 25.59 -3.90
C ASP A 155 -8.62 24.64 -4.06
N LYS A 156 -8.51 23.65 -3.16
CA LYS A 156 -7.50 22.59 -3.24
C LYS A 156 -8.13 21.19 -3.13
N ILE A 157 -7.47 20.24 -3.78
CA ILE A 157 -7.69 18.80 -3.69
C ILE A 157 -6.38 18.20 -3.17
N LEU A 158 -6.38 17.65 -1.97
CA LEU A 158 -5.19 17.13 -1.31
C LEU A 158 -5.36 15.64 -1.03
N PHE A 159 -4.36 14.82 -1.40
CA PHE A 159 -4.33 13.42 -1.00
C PHE A 159 -4.27 13.29 0.52
N ILE A 160 -4.66 12.16 1.06
CA ILE A 160 -4.81 12.00 2.51
C ILE A 160 -3.54 12.38 3.30
N PRO A 161 -2.31 11.91 2.95
CA PRO A 161 -1.11 12.32 3.69
C PRO A 161 -0.81 13.81 3.55
N ASP A 162 -1.09 14.39 2.37
CA ASP A 162 -0.93 15.82 2.11
C ASP A 162 -1.92 16.65 2.92
N ALA A 163 -3.17 16.18 3.03
CA ALA A 163 -4.21 16.83 3.84
C ALA A 163 -3.85 16.86 5.33
N LEU A 164 -3.37 15.73 5.87
CA LEU A 164 -2.92 15.66 7.27
C LEU A 164 -1.69 16.54 7.50
N SER A 165 -0.75 16.58 6.56
CA SER A 165 0.41 17.48 6.59
C SER A 165 -0.02 18.95 6.50
N TYR A 166 -1.01 19.27 5.66
CA TYR A 166 -1.64 20.58 5.56
C TYR A 166 -2.26 21.01 6.90
N MET A 167 -2.98 20.13 7.57
CA MET A 167 -3.58 20.43 8.89
C MET A 167 -2.53 20.70 9.96
N LEU A 168 -1.30 20.19 9.81
CA LEU A 168 -0.19 20.46 10.72
C LEU A 168 0.58 21.74 10.38
N THR A 169 0.67 22.12 9.09
CA THR A 169 1.60 23.16 8.59
C THR A 169 0.93 24.35 7.93
N GLY A 170 -0.32 24.21 7.47
CA GLY A 170 -0.99 25.19 6.62
C GLY A 170 -0.53 25.19 5.15
N ASN A 171 0.43 24.34 4.76
CA ASN A 171 1.02 24.30 3.41
C ASN A 171 0.42 23.19 2.55
N ALA A 172 -0.26 23.57 1.46
CA ALA A 172 -0.83 22.64 0.50
C ALA A 172 0.23 22.15 -0.49
N ILE A 173 0.54 20.85 -0.45
CA ILE A 173 1.43 20.17 -1.39
C ILE A 173 0.71 19.06 -2.13
N CYS A 174 1.37 18.48 -3.12
CA CYS A 174 0.99 17.25 -3.82
C CYS A 174 2.24 16.34 -3.79
N GLU A 175 2.29 15.40 -2.87
CA GLU A 175 3.45 14.51 -2.75
C GLU A 175 3.47 13.52 -3.92
N TYR A 176 4.64 13.36 -4.53
CA TYR A 176 4.85 12.65 -5.79
C TYR A 176 4.42 11.18 -5.74
N THR A 177 4.74 10.44 -4.67
CA THR A 177 4.47 9.01 -4.60
C THR A 177 2.99 8.71 -4.41
N VAL A 178 2.28 9.47 -3.57
CA VAL A 178 0.83 9.32 -3.43
C VAL A 178 0.09 9.83 -4.68
N ALA A 179 0.53 10.95 -5.28
CA ALA A 179 -0.03 11.45 -6.52
C ALA A 179 0.08 10.44 -7.67
N SER A 180 1.14 9.65 -7.71
CA SER A 180 1.32 8.62 -8.74
C SER A 180 0.26 7.51 -8.69
N THR A 181 -0.40 7.28 -7.55
CA THR A 181 -1.48 6.29 -7.44
C THR A 181 -2.79 6.76 -8.08
N SER A 182 -2.89 8.05 -8.40
CA SER A 182 -4.13 8.71 -8.81
C SER A 182 -4.63 8.36 -10.22
N GLN A 183 -3.76 7.83 -11.07
CA GLN A 183 -3.97 7.73 -12.53
C GLN A 183 -4.15 9.10 -13.22
N ILE A 184 -3.56 10.14 -12.64
CA ILE A 184 -3.54 11.50 -13.21
C ILE A 184 -2.09 11.97 -13.44
N LEU A 185 -1.12 11.46 -12.67
CA LEU A 185 0.29 11.81 -12.80
C LEU A 185 0.90 11.20 -14.07
N ASN A 186 1.63 12.02 -14.81
CA ASN A 186 2.43 11.59 -15.96
C ASN A 186 3.90 11.40 -15.52
N PRO A 187 4.41 10.17 -15.49
CA PRO A 187 5.76 9.89 -15.01
C PRO A 187 6.86 10.48 -15.90
N MET A 188 6.56 10.79 -17.17
CA MET A 188 7.52 11.39 -18.09
C MET A 188 7.76 12.88 -17.80
N THR A 189 6.75 13.58 -17.30
CA THR A 189 6.86 14.99 -16.90
C THR A 189 7.13 15.17 -15.41
N GLY A 190 6.85 14.13 -14.60
CA GLY A 190 6.94 14.19 -13.14
C GLY A 190 5.86 15.05 -12.49
N ASP A 191 4.77 15.35 -13.21
CA ASP A 191 3.65 16.16 -12.71
C ASP A 191 2.31 15.59 -13.18
N LEU A 192 1.20 16.13 -12.68
CA LEU A 192 -0.14 15.77 -13.12
C LEU A 192 -0.32 16.13 -14.61
N ASP A 193 -0.89 15.22 -15.39
CA ASP A 193 -1.14 15.39 -16.81
C ASP A 193 -2.28 16.40 -17.03
N ASN A 194 -2.00 17.47 -17.76
CA ASN A 194 -2.96 18.55 -17.97
C ASN A 194 -4.23 18.08 -18.69
N ASP A 195 -4.12 17.21 -19.70
CA ASP A 195 -5.30 16.71 -20.42
C ASP A 195 -6.21 15.90 -19.50
N LEU A 196 -5.63 15.11 -18.61
CA LEU A 196 -6.39 14.33 -17.60
C LEU A 196 -7.06 15.25 -16.59
N VAL A 197 -6.35 16.25 -16.07
CA VAL A 197 -6.91 17.25 -15.15
C VAL A 197 -8.04 18.05 -15.82
N GLU A 198 -7.83 18.54 -17.03
CA GLU A 198 -8.83 19.30 -17.79
C GLU A 198 -10.05 18.46 -18.18
N SER A 199 -9.87 17.16 -18.46
CA SER A 199 -10.97 16.23 -18.74
C SER A 199 -11.99 16.12 -17.60
N LEU A 200 -11.52 16.35 -16.36
CA LEU A 200 -12.32 16.40 -15.13
C LEU A 200 -12.97 17.77 -14.90
N GLY A 201 -12.69 18.78 -15.76
CA GLY A 201 -13.07 20.17 -15.55
C GLY A 201 -12.36 20.80 -14.35
N LEU A 202 -11.14 20.34 -14.07
CA LEU A 202 -10.29 20.84 -12.99
C LEU A 202 -9.11 21.64 -13.58
N LYS A 203 -8.37 22.32 -12.70
CA LYS A 203 -7.14 23.05 -13.01
C LYS A 203 -5.99 22.47 -12.19
N ARG A 204 -4.76 22.48 -12.76
CA ARG A 204 -3.55 22.00 -12.07
C ARG A 204 -3.34 22.69 -10.72
N GLU A 205 -3.67 23.97 -10.60
CA GLU A 205 -3.50 24.77 -9.39
C GLU A 205 -4.42 24.34 -8.23
N GLN A 206 -5.48 23.58 -8.51
CA GLN A 206 -6.34 22.99 -7.47
C GLN A 206 -5.65 21.85 -6.71
N PHE A 207 -4.63 21.25 -7.30
CA PHE A 207 -3.74 20.35 -6.58
C PHE A 207 -2.56 21.15 -6.01
N GLY A 208 -2.02 20.74 -4.89
CA GLY A 208 -0.88 21.41 -4.28
C GLY A 208 0.37 21.43 -5.18
N LYS A 209 1.43 22.10 -4.73
CA LYS A 209 2.72 22.09 -5.40
C LYS A 209 3.31 20.68 -5.40
N MET A 210 3.73 20.17 -6.57
CA MET A 210 4.42 18.88 -6.66
C MET A 210 5.67 18.88 -5.77
N THR A 211 5.74 17.89 -4.89
CA THR A 211 6.77 17.80 -3.85
C THR A 211 7.28 16.36 -3.78
N HIS A 212 8.60 16.20 -3.85
CA HIS A 212 9.22 14.88 -3.80
C HIS A 212 9.54 14.44 -2.38
N PRO A 213 9.67 13.13 -2.11
CA PRO A 213 10.10 12.60 -0.82
C PRO A 213 11.40 13.24 -0.29
N ALA A 214 11.52 13.28 1.03
CA ALA A 214 12.62 13.92 1.77
C ALA A 214 12.68 15.45 1.59
N THR A 215 11.55 16.11 1.33
CA THR A 215 11.45 17.58 1.24
C THR A 215 10.76 18.15 2.47
N ILE A 216 11.25 19.26 3.02
CA ILE A 216 10.58 19.98 4.11
C ILE A 216 9.33 20.69 3.56
N ILE A 217 8.16 20.35 4.09
CA ILE A 217 6.87 21.00 3.75
C ILE A 217 6.73 22.35 4.47
N GLY A 218 7.11 22.38 5.73
CA GLY A 218 6.98 23.52 6.64
C GLY A 218 7.23 23.08 8.07
N THR A 219 6.79 23.89 9.02
CA THR A 219 6.85 23.57 10.46
C THR A 219 5.45 23.56 11.05
N LEU A 220 5.28 22.95 12.21
CA LEU A 220 4.01 23.01 12.95
C LEU A 220 3.52 24.44 13.09
N THR A 221 2.23 24.68 12.82
CA THR A 221 1.58 25.98 13.07
C THR A 221 1.60 26.34 14.55
N GLU A 222 1.43 27.62 14.89
CA GLU A 222 1.37 28.08 16.29
C GLU A 222 0.25 27.36 17.06
N GLU A 223 -0.90 27.14 16.43
CA GLU A 223 -2.02 26.40 17.01
C GLU A 223 -1.61 24.98 17.38
N VAL A 224 -0.98 24.24 16.46
CA VAL A 224 -0.53 22.86 16.70
C VAL A 224 0.57 22.83 17.77
N GLN A 225 1.48 23.80 17.78
CA GLN A 225 2.50 23.95 18.84
C GLN A 225 1.84 24.11 20.22
N GLN A 226 0.84 24.98 20.32
CA GLN A 226 0.07 25.19 21.58
C GLN A 226 -0.71 23.94 21.99
N MET A 227 -1.36 23.26 21.04
CA MET A 227 -2.11 22.04 21.31
C MET A 227 -1.24 20.89 21.79
N THR A 228 -0.03 20.77 21.30
CA THR A 228 0.86 19.62 21.54
C THR A 228 1.91 19.87 22.61
N GLY A 229 2.28 21.14 22.83
CA GLY A 229 3.40 21.53 23.69
C GLY A 229 4.78 21.39 23.00
N LEU A 230 4.80 21.09 21.71
CA LEU A 230 6.01 21.03 20.90
C LEU A 230 6.39 22.42 20.37
N LYS A 231 7.64 22.56 19.93
CA LYS A 231 8.12 23.75 19.19
C LYS A 231 7.76 23.65 17.71
N ALA A 232 8.27 24.57 16.90
CA ALA A 232 8.13 24.57 15.45
C ALA A 232 8.94 23.42 14.80
N VAL A 233 8.48 22.19 15.00
CA VAL A 233 9.09 20.98 14.43
C VAL A 233 8.82 20.92 12.92
N PRO A 234 9.84 20.62 12.07
CA PRO A 234 9.63 20.43 10.64
C PRO A 234 8.72 19.23 10.33
N VAL A 235 7.86 19.38 9.32
CA VAL A 235 7.08 18.30 8.70
C VAL A 235 7.71 18.00 7.34
N ILE A 236 7.98 16.73 7.08
CA ILE A 236 8.67 16.26 5.89
C ILE A 236 7.67 15.55 4.98
N ALA A 237 7.69 15.88 3.68
CA ALA A 237 7.13 15.02 2.67
C ALA A 237 7.98 13.75 2.62
N VAL A 238 7.51 12.69 3.26
CA VAL A 238 8.07 11.35 3.10
C VAL A 238 7.49 10.72 1.83
N ALA A 239 7.74 9.46 1.54
CA ALA A 239 6.97 8.77 0.51
C ALA A 239 5.54 8.58 1.05
N GLY A 240 4.64 9.48 0.66
CA GLY A 240 3.29 9.60 1.24
C GLY A 240 2.39 8.40 0.97
N HIS A 241 2.68 7.62 -0.09
CA HIS A 241 2.07 6.29 -0.29
C HIS A 241 2.81 5.26 0.56
N ASP A 242 2.10 4.59 1.48
CA ASP A 242 2.63 3.60 2.43
C ASP A 242 3.54 2.55 1.78
N THR A 243 3.13 2.04 0.61
CA THR A 243 3.94 1.08 -0.16
C THR A 243 5.24 1.70 -0.69
N ALA A 244 5.26 2.98 -1.04
CA ALA A 244 6.49 3.65 -1.47
C ALA A 244 7.48 3.77 -0.31
N SER A 245 7.00 4.12 0.88
CA SER A 245 7.79 4.10 2.11
C SER A 245 8.30 2.69 2.41
N ALA A 246 7.45 1.66 2.28
CA ALA A 246 7.84 0.27 2.50
C ALA A 246 8.94 -0.19 1.52
N VAL A 247 8.83 0.14 0.23
CA VAL A 247 9.85 -0.21 -0.78
C VAL A 247 11.16 0.52 -0.55
N ALA A 248 11.12 1.78 -0.10
CA ALA A 248 12.32 2.50 0.32
C ALA A 248 13.09 1.77 1.42
N ALA A 249 12.38 1.05 2.29
CA ALA A 249 12.95 0.28 3.40
C ALA A 249 13.43 -1.13 3.02
N VAL A 250 13.33 -1.55 1.77
CA VAL A 250 13.88 -2.84 1.33
C VAL A 250 15.40 -2.85 1.54
N PRO A 251 15.96 -3.77 2.32
CA PRO A 251 17.39 -3.79 2.63
C PRO A 251 18.21 -4.45 1.51
N ALA A 252 17.95 -4.03 0.27
CA ALA A 252 18.66 -4.51 -0.90
C ALA A 252 20.11 -4.00 -0.94
N LYS A 253 21.02 -4.82 -1.49
CA LYS A 253 22.46 -4.49 -1.58
C LYS A 253 22.82 -3.82 -2.92
N ASN A 254 22.00 -4.03 -3.93
CA ASN A 254 22.16 -3.50 -5.29
C ASN A 254 20.79 -3.42 -5.98
N GLU A 255 20.73 -3.05 -7.24
CA GLU A 255 19.51 -2.92 -8.03
C GLU A 255 18.90 -4.28 -8.47
N GLU A 256 19.59 -5.42 -8.29
CA GLU A 256 19.21 -6.75 -8.79
C GLU A 256 18.21 -7.47 -7.87
N PHE A 257 17.12 -6.81 -7.53
CA PHE A 257 16.10 -7.38 -6.65
C PHE A 257 14.68 -7.08 -7.14
N ALA A 258 13.77 -7.97 -6.79
CA ALA A 258 12.34 -7.69 -6.77
C ALA A 258 11.86 -7.57 -5.33
N TYR A 259 10.72 -6.93 -5.16
CA TYR A 259 10.05 -6.84 -3.85
C TYR A 259 8.61 -7.32 -3.92
N LEU A 260 8.12 -7.78 -2.78
CA LEU A 260 6.73 -8.10 -2.51
C LEU A 260 6.33 -7.42 -1.20
N SER A 261 5.57 -6.32 -1.29
CA SER A 261 4.89 -5.76 -0.13
C SER A 261 3.65 -6.60 0.14
N SER A 262 3.72 -7.44 1.18
CA SER A 262 2.69 -8.43 1.48
C SER A 262 1.83 -8.00 2.67
N GLY A 263 0.57 -7.72 2.39
CA GLY A 263 -0.47 -7.32 3.34
C GLY A 263 -1.86 -7.75 2.86
N THR A 264 -2.86 -6.93 3.10
CA THR A 264 -4.22 -7.12 2.54
C THR A 264 -4.15 -7.21 1.01
N TRP A 265 -3.43 -6.30 0.38
CA TRP A 265 -2.94 -6.41 -0.99
C TRP A 265 -1.53 -7.00 -1.02
N SER A 266 -1.14 -7.55 -2.15
CA SER A 266 0.23 -7.96 -2.43
C SER A 266 0.73 -7.16 -3.63
N LEU A 267 1.71 -6.29 -3.40
CA LEU A 267 2.28 -5.44 -4.42
C LEU A 267 3.67 -5.98 -4.78
N MET A 268 3.76 -6.63 -5.94
CA MET A 268 5.02 -7.23 -6.41
C MET A 268 5.60 -6.41 -7.54
N GLY A 269 6.87 -6.03 -7.43
CA GLY A 269 7.51 -5.16 -8.40
C GLY A 269 9.02 -5.10 -8.32
N ILE A 270 9.55 -4.21 -9.17
CA ILE A 270 10.95 -3.82 -9.24
C ILE A 270 11.06 -2.30 -9.20
N GLU A 271 12.22 -1.79 -8.81
CA GLU A 271 12.55 -0.37 -9.00
C GLU A 271 13.28 -0.17 -10.34
N THR A 272 12.83 0.80 -11.12
CA THR A 272 13.40 1.16 -12.40
C THR A 272 13.74 2.64 -12.45
N LYS A 273 14.67 3.04 -13.31
CA LYS A 273 15.01 4.47 -13.51
C LYS A 273 13.93 5.20 -14.30
N ASN A 274 13.25 4.50 -15.20
CA ASN A 274 12.24 5.06 -16.07
C ASN A 274 10.96 4.23 -15.99
N ALA A 275 9.82 4.84 -16.27
CA ALA A 275 8.56 4.14 -16.41
C ALA A 275 8.58 3.16 -17.59
N ILE A 276 7.98 1.99 -17.42
CA ILE A 276 7.81 0.96 -18.46
C ILE A 276 6.37 1.03 -18.95
N ILE A 277 6.15 1.78 -20.02
CA ILE A 277 4.85 1.99 -20.64
C ILE A 277 4.90 1.49 -22.07
N ASN A 278 4.33 0.33 -22.33
CA ASN A 278 4.27 -0.31 -23.65
C ASN A 278 3.03 -1.21 -23.75
N GLU A 279 2.78 -1.79 -24.92
CA GLU A 279 1.64 -2.65 -25.19
C GLU A 279 1.55 -3.81 -24.18
N LYS A 280 2.66 -4.49 -23.90
CA LYS A 280 2.70 -5.63 -22.97
C LYS A 280 2.40 -5.22 -21.52
N SER A 281 2.93 -4.08 -21.03
CA SER A 281 2.64 -3.58 -19.70
C SER A 281 1.16 -3.15 -19.57
N TYR A 282 0.58 -2.61 -20.66
CA TYR A 282 -0.84 -2.30 -20.75
C TYR A 282 -1.71 -3.56 -20.70
N GLU A 283 -1.43 -4.56 -21.54
CA GLU A 283 -2.19 -5.81 -21.59
C GLU A 283 -2.14 -6.58 -20.26
N LEU A 284 -0.98 -6.63 -19.62
CA LEU A 284 -0.79 -7.26 -18.32
C LEU A 284 -1.26 -6.37 -17.15
N ASN A 285 -1.70 -5.14 -17.44
CA ASN A 285 -2.19 -4.17 -16.47
C ASN A 285 -1.20 -3.94 -15.31
N PHE A 286 0.06 -3.59 -15.64
CA PHE A 286 1.08 -3.16 -14.68
C PHE A 286 0.94 -1.69 -14.34
N THR A 287 1.53 -1.26 -13.22
CA THR A 287 1.54 0.12 -12.75
C THR A 287 2.96 0.67 -12.63
N ASN A 288 3.14 1.96 -12.94
CA ASN A 288 4.38 2.72 -12.83
C ASN A 288 4.22 3.80 -11.76
N GLU A 289 4.32 3.42 -10.51
CA GLU A 289 4.15 4.34 -9.40
C GLU A 289 5.46 5.05 -9.03
N GLY A 290 5.36 6.27 -8.53
CA GLY A 290 6.51 7.06 -8.11
C GLY A 290 7.28 6.39 -6.97
N GLY A 291 8.60 6.33 -7.11
CA GLY A 291 9.55 5.92 -6.08
C GLY A 291 10.29 7.11 -5.46
N ILE A 292 11.34 6.83 -4.74
CA ILE A 292 12.23 7.86 -4.16
C ILE A 292 13.45 8.11 -5.07
N GLU A 293 14.07 9.28 -4.93
CA GLU A 293 15.26 9.67 -5.72
C GLU A 293 15.08 9.53 -7.23
N GLY A 294 13.85 9.77 -7.73
CA GLY A 294 13.55 9.72 -9.17
C GLY A 294 13.37 8.32 -9.74
N THR A 295 13.25 7.30 -8.90
CA THR A 295 12.91 5.94 -9.35
C THR A 295 11.43 5.80 -9.63
N THR A 296 11.09 4.79 -10.43
CA THR A 296 9.74 4.28 -10.65
C THR A 296 9.61 2.91 -10.01
N ARG A 297 8.55 2.68 -9.27
CA ARG A 297 8.14 1.36 -8.81
C ARG A 297 7.26 0.74 -9.89
N PHE A 298 7.85 -0.10 -10.72
CA PHE A 298 7.12 -0.87 -11.71
C PHE A 298 6.60 -2.15 -11.06
N LEU A 299 5.29 -2.23 -10.86
CA LEU A 299 4.69 -3.28 -10.04
C LEU A 299 3.32 -3.73 -10.55
N LYS A 300 2.82 -4.80 -9.97
CA LYS A 300 1.44 -5.25 -10.13
C LYS A 300 0.78 -5.40 -8.76
N ASN A 301 -0.39 -4.81 -8.60
CA ASN A 301 -1.27 -5.09 -7.48
C ASN A 301 -1.93 -6.45 -7.69
N ILE A 302 -1.81 -7.32 -6.70
CA ILE A 302 -2.35 -8.67 -6.65
C ILE A 302 -3.27 -8.73 -5.44
N CYS A 303 -4.37 -9.45 -5.54
CA CYS A 303 -5.17 -9.77 -4.36
C CYS A 303 -4.30 -10.58 -3.39
N GLY A 304 -4.05 -10.03 -2.22
CA GLY A 304 -3.15 -10.63 -1.23
C GLY A 304 -3.89 -11.42 -0.16
N MET A 305 -3.55 -11.15 1.10
CA MET A 305 -4.15 -11.83 2.25
C MET A 305 -5.63 -11.47 2.47
N TRP A 306 -6.22 -10.59 1.67
CA TRP A 306 -7.65 -10.24 1.71
C TRP A 306 -8.56 -11.47 1.70
N ILE A 307 -8.30 -12.43 0.80
CA ILE A 307 -9.10 -13.67 0.70
C ILE A 307 -9.06 -14.44 2.01
N TYR A 308 -7.87 -14.61 2.57
CA TYR A 308 -7.67 -15.30 3.85
C TYR A 308 -8.35 -14.56 5.02
N GLU A 309 -8.19 -13.24 5.11
CA GLU A 309 -8.78 -12.46 6.19
C GLU A 309 -10.31 -12.42 6.11
N ARG A 310 -10.88 -12.43 4.90
CA ARG A 310 -12.33 -12.54 4.72
C ARG A 310 -12.86 -13.90 5.17
N CYS A 311 -12.22 -15.00 4.79
CA CYS A 311 -12.60 -16.33 5.29
C CYS A 311 -12.49 -16.40 6.81
N ARG A 312 -11.37 -15.90 7.36
CA ARG A 312 -11.14 -15.89 8.81
C ARG A 312 -12.18 -15.07 9.56
N LYS A 313 -12.60 -13.93 9.00
CA LYS A 313 -13.68 -13.13 9.57
C LYS A 313 -14.99 -13.89 9.58
N GLU A 314 -15.36 -14.55 8.49
CA GLU A 314 -16.58 -15.37 8.40
C GLU A 314 -16.58 -16.47 9.46
N TRP A 315 -15.46 -17.19 9.62
CA TRP A 315 -15.35 -18.24 10.65
C TRP A 315 -15.45 -17.68 12.08
N LYS A 316 -14.89 -16.50 12.34
CA LYS A 316 -15.01 -15.83 13.64
C LYS A 316 -16.45 -15.36 13.91
N ASP A 317 -17.10 -14.78 12.93
CA ASP A 317 -18.48 -14.32 13.04
C ASP A 317 -19.41 -15.52 13.29
N GLU A 318 -19.21 -16.66 12.60
CA GLU A 318 -19.94 -17.88 12.84
C GLU A 318 -19.67 -18.46 14.25
N ALA A 319 -18.41 -18.53 14.66
CA ALA A 319 -18.03 -19.01 15.99
C ALA A 319 -18.64 -18.14 17.10
N ALA A 320 -18.61 -16.82 16.92
CA ALA A 320 -19.22 -15.88 17.86
C ALA A 320 -20.74 -16.05 17.95
N ALA A 321 -21.43 -16.20 16.81
CA ALA A 321 -22.89 -16.43 16.77
C ALA A 321 -23.31 -17.71 17.49
N HIS A 322 -22.45 -18.73 17.52
CA HIS A 322 -22.69 -20.02 18.18
C HIS A 322 -21.95 -20.18 19.52
N GLN A 323 -21.35 -19.09 20.06
CA GLN A 323 -20.59 -19.09 21.31
C GLN A 323 -19.49 -20.17 21.37
N LYS A 324 -18.88 -20.47 20.21
CA LYS A 324 -17.76 -21.43 20.10
C LYS A 324 -16.44 -20.78 20.48
N ASP A 325 -15.48 -21.58 20.90
CA ASP A 325 -14.10 -21.14 21.15
C ASP A 325 -13.44 -20.67 19.85
N MET A 326 -12.86 -19.47 19.89
CA MET A 326 -12.18 -18.84 18.73
C MET A 326 -10.64 -19.06 18.75
N THR A 327 -10.09 -19.75 19.74
CA THR A 327 -8.63 -19.97 19.83
C THR A 327 -8.08 -20.68 18.60
N ALA A 328 -8.80 -21.65 18.06
CA ALA A 328 -8.45 -22.36 16.83
C ALA A 328 -8.46 -21.48 15.56
N LEU A 329 -8.99 -20.24 15.63
CA LEU A 329 -9.05 -19.27 14.54
C LEU A 329 -7.92 -18.22 14.62
N GLY A 330 -6.93 -18.46 15.45
CA GLY A 330 -5.66 -17.73 15.44
C GLY A 330 -4.86 -17.99 14.16
N HIS A 331 -3.98 -17.04 13.80
CA HIS A 331 -3.16 -17.21 12.57
C HIS A 331 -2.26 -18.45 12.65
N GLY A 332 -1.62 -18.69 13.79
CA GLY A 332 -0.74 -19.83 13.99
C GLY A 332 -1.45 -21.17 13.84
N GLU A 333 -2.63 -21.29 14.46
CA GLU A 333 -3.47 -22.48 14.46
C GLU A 333 -3.98 -22.80 13.05
N LEU A 334 -4.50 -21.79 12.33
CA LEU A 334 -4.98 -21.96 10.97
C LEU A 334 -3.86 -22.35 9.99
N ILE A 335 -2.68 -21.75 10.14
CA ILE A 335 -1.50 -22.11 9.34
C ILE A 335 -1.09 -23.56 9.65
N ALA A 336 -1.06 -23.95 10.93
CA ALA A 336 -0.72 -25.33 11.33
C ALA A 336 -1.73 -26.35 10.76
N GLU A 337 -3.03 -26.03 10.76
CA GLU A 337 -4.05 -26.87 10.13
C GLU A 337 -3.89 -26.94 8.59
N ALA A 338 -3.54 -25.85 7.94
CA ALA A 338 -3.25 -25.83 6.51
C ALA A 338 -2.10 -26.77 6.15
N MET A 339 -1.05 -26.81 6.96
CA MET A 339 0.13 -27.66 6.71
C MET A 339 -0.11 -29.16 6.87
N LYS A 340 -1.23 -29.55 7.50
CA LYS A 340 -1.66 -30.97 7.58
C LYS A 340 -2.43 -31.41 6.32
N GLN A 341 -2.89 -30.47 5.49
CA GLN A 341 -3.68 -30.82 4.31
C GLN A 341 -2.78 -31.24 3.14
N PRO A 342 -3.28 -32.13 2.25
CA PRO A 342 -2.55 -32.49 1.05
C PRO A 342 -2.31 -31.26 0.15
N ALA A 343 -1.15 -31.23 -0.49
CA ALA A 343 -0.75 -30.13 -1.35
C ALA A 343 -1.53 -30.11 -2.68
N PHE A 344 -1.80 -28.92 -3.20
CA PHE A 344 -2.31 -28.63 -4.55
C PHE A 344 -3.62 -29.34 -4.92
N GLN A 345 -4.49 -29.62 -3.93
CA GLN A 345 -5.82 -30.18 -4.20
C GLN A 345 -6.75 -29.19 -4.84
N SER A 346 -6.70 -27.92 -4.39
CA SER A 346 -7.53 -26.82 -4.84
C SER A 346 -6.64 -25.61 -5.13
N ILE A 347 -6.77 -25.05 -6.33
CA ILE A 347 -5.99 -23.90 -6.79
C ILE A 347 -6.97 -22.89 -7.38
N ILE A 348 -6.87 -21.63 -6.96
CA ILE A 348 -7.70 -20.52 -7.45
C ILE A 348 -6.82 -19.46 -8.13
N ASN A 349 -7.41 -18.64 -9.01
CA ASN A 349 -6.79 -17.37 -9.42
C ASN A 349 -7.18 -16.29 -8.41
N PRO A 350 -6.28 -15.80 -7.54
CA PRO A 350 -6.63 -14.82 -6.51
C PRO A 350 -7.19 -13.51 -7.05
N ASP A 351 -6.86 -13.17 -8.32
CA ASP A 351 -7.31 -11.94 -8.96
C ASP A 351 -8.62 -12.11 -9.77
N ASP A 352 -9.30 -13.28 -9.64
CA ASP A 352 -10.60 -13.45 -10.27
C ASP A 352 -11.64 -12.50 -9.65
N ALA A 353 -12.50 -11.93 -10.50
CA ALA A 353 -13.50 -10.96 -10.08
C ALA A 353 -14.46 -11.49 -8.99
N CYS A 354 -14.67 -12.82 -8.92
CA CYS A 354 -15.51 -13.43 -7.89
C CYS A 354 -14.97 -13.26 -6.47
N PHE A 355 -13.67 -12.97 -6.30
CA PHE A 355 -13.03 -12.74 -5.00
C PHE A 355 -12.89 -11.25 -4.60
N ALA A 356 -13.32 -10.33 -5.47
CA ALA A 356 -13.17 -8.90 -5.19
C ALA A 356 -13.96 -8.46 -3.95
N ASN A 357 -15.24 -8.81 -3.86
CA ASN A 357 -16.07 -8.51 -2.68
C ASN A 357 -17.32 -9.41 -2.63
N PRO A 358 -17.19 -10.73 -2.51
CA PRO A 358 -18.34 -11.62 -2.41
C PRO A 358 -19.08 -11.48 -1.07
N SER A 359 -20.35 -11.88 -1.04
CA SER A 359 -21.13 -11.97 0.21
C SER A 359 -20.53 -12.99 1.20
N SER A 360 -20.05 -14.13 0.68
CA SER A 360 -19.26 -15.12 1.40
C SER A 360 -18.04 -15.50 0.58
N MET A 361 -16.86 -15.36 1.18
CA MET A 361 -15.59 -15.71 0.54
C MET A 361 -15.39 -17.22 0.50
N THR A 362 -15.80 -17.92 1.54
CA THR A 362 -15.72 -19.39 1.58
C THR A 362 -16.59 -20.03 0.50
N GLU A 363 -17.83 -19.57 0.32
CA GLU A 363 -18.70 -20.03 -0.77
C GLU A 363 -18.12 -19.69 -2.16
N ALA A 364 -17.56 -18.49 -2.33
CA ALA A 364 -16.93 -18.10 -3.60
C ALA A 364 -15.77 -19.02 -3.97
N ILE A 365 -14.92 -19.42 -3.02
CA ILE A 365 -13.83 -20.38 -3.23
C ILE A 365 -14.41 -21.76 -3.61
N GLN A 366 -15.41 -22.24 -2.88
CA GLN A 366 -16.06 -23.54 -3.16
C GLN A 366 -16.66 -23.58 -4.57
N GLN A 367 -17.42 -22.55 -4.95
CA GLN A 367 -18.02 -22.43 -6.28
C GLN A 367 -16.97 -22.36 -7.38
N TYR A 368 -15.86 -21.65 -7.14
CA TYR A 368 -14.74 -21.60 -8.09
C TYR A 368 -14.11 -22.98 -8.29
N CYS A 369 -13.84 -23.71 -7.20
CA CYS A 369 -13.28 -25.06 -7.27
C CYS A 369 -14.22 -26.06 -7.94
N GLU A 370 -15.53 -25.99 -7.63
CA GLU A 370 -16.56 -26.82 -8.29
C GLU A 370 -16.61 -26.54 -9.79
N LYS A 371 -16.70 -25.27 -10.19
CA LYS A 371 -16.72 -24.83 -11.60
C LYS A 371 -15.50 -25.30 -12.38
N THR A 372 -14.34 -25.37 -11.73
CA THR A 372 -13.08 -25.78 -12.35
C THR A 372 -12.77 -27.27 -12.18
N GLY A 373 -13.71 -28.06 -11.62
CA GLY A 373 -13.60 -29.52 -11.48
C GLY A 373 -12.50 -29.96 -10.50
N GLN A 374 -12.22 -29.16 -9.47
CA GLN A 374 -11.21 -29.44 -8.46
C GLN A 374 -11.84 -29.96 -7.16
N HIS A 375 -11.02 -30.44 -6.23
CA HIS A 375 -11.46 -30.67 -4.87
C HIS A 375 -12.05 -29.41 -4.26
N VAL A 376 -13.20 -29.52 -3.61
CA VAL A 376 -13.92 -28.41 -2.98
C VAL A 376 -13.53 -28.35 -1.51
N PRO A 377 -12.84 -27.30 -1.03
CA PRO A 377 -12.42 -27.19 0.37
C PRO A 377 -13.59 -27.26 1.35
N GLN A 378 -13.44 -28.04 2.42
CA GLN A 378 -14.46 -28.26 3.45
C GLN A 378 -14.03 -27.81 4.84
N SER A 379 -12.73 -27.83 5.12
CA SER A 379 -12.17 -27.43 6.41
C SER A 379 -11.37 -26.12 6.31
N ASN A 380 -11.27 -25.39 7.43
CA ASN A 380 -10.49 -24.15 7.48
C ASN A 380 -9.04 -24.38 7.02
N GLY A 381 -8.46 -25.54 7.34
CA GLY A 381 -7.11 -25.92 6.88
C GLY A 381 -7.02 -26.04 5.37
N GLU A 382 -8.01 -26.67 4.72
CA GLU A 382 -8.07 -26.80 3.24
C GLU A 382 -8.24 -25.45 2.55
N PHE A 383 -9.10 -24.55 3.07
CA PHE A 383 -9.20 -23.20 2.57
C PHE A 383 -7.87 -22.44 2.68
N CYS A 384 -7.24 -22.46 3.85
CA CYS A 384 -5.96 -21.79 4.04
C CYS A 384 -4.88 -22.33 3.12
N ARG A 385 -4.81 -23.67 2.96
CA ARG A 385 -3.85 -24.32 2.05
C ARG A 385 -4.08 -23.88 0.60
N CYS A 386 -5.31 -23.93 0.13
CA CYS A 386 -5.71 -23.48 -1.19
C CYS A 386 -5.26 -22.02 -1.43
N ILE A 387 -5.55 -21.11 -0.48
CA ILE A 387 -5.23 -19.70 -0.60
C ILE A 387 -3.71 -19.47 -0.66
N PHE A 388 -2.93 -20.06 0.25
CA PHE A 388 -1.49 -19.82 0.31
C PHE A 388 -0.75 -20.39 -0.90
N GLU A 389 -1.13 -21.57 -1.37
CA GLU A 389 -0.55 -22.16 -2.58
C GLU A 389 -0.91 -21.34 -3.83
N SER A 390 -2.16 -20.90 -3.93
CA SER A 390 -2.62 -20.07 -5.04
C SER A 390 -1.94 -18.70 -5.09
N LEU A 391 -1.73 -18.06 -3.94
CA LEU A 391 -0.96 -16.82 -3.84
C LEU A 391 0.48 -17.02 -4.30
N ALA A 392 1.16 -18.08 -3.83
CA ALA A 392 2.52 -18.38 -4.24
C ALA A 392 2.65 -18.66 -5.75
N LEU A 393 1.66 -19.34 -6.35
CA LEU A 393 1.60 -19.57 -7.80
C LEU A 393 1.35 -18.28 -8.59
N ARG A 394 0.50 -17.40 -8.06
CA ARG A 394 0.27 -16.07 -8.65
C ARG A 394 1.51 -15.20 -8.58
N TYR A 395 2.23 -15.23 -7.46
CA TYR A 395 3.51 -14.53 -7.30
C TYR A 395 4.55 -15.02 -8.33
N ARG A 396 4.65 -16.34 -8.56
CA ARG A 396 5.49 -16.90 -9.63
C ARG A 396 5.15 -16.31 -11.00
N GLN A 397 3.87 -16.22 -11.33
CA GLN A 397 3.43 -15.68 -12.60
C GLN A 397 3.86 -14.22 -12.77
N VAL A 398 3.59 -13.39 -11.76
CA VAL A 398 3.96 -11.96 -11.82
C VAL A 398 5.47 -11.78 -11.79
N PHE A 399 6.20 -12.57 -11.00
CA PHE A 399 7.65 -12.55 -10.97
C PHE A 399 8.27 -12.96 -12.34
N GLY A 400 7.67 -13.94 -13.01
CA GLY A 400 8.06 -14.30 -14.37
C GLY A 400 7.90 -13.15 -15.36
N TRP A 401 6.77 -12.43 -15.30
CA TRP A 401 6.57 -11.23 -16.12
C TRP A 401 7.56 -10.11 -15.77
N LEU A 402 7.85 -9.88 -14.49
CA LEU A 402 8.85 -8.88 -14.09
C LEU A 402 10.24 -9.20 -14.66
N LYS A 403 10.65 -10.47 -14.71
CA LYS A 403 11.90 -10.90 -15.36
C LYS A 403 11.95 -10.56 -16.87
N GLU A 404 10.80 -10.56 -17.53
CA GLU A 404 10.73 -10.21 -18.96
C GLU A 404 10.79 -8.70 -19.21
N PHE A 405 10.43 -7.88 -18.20
CA PHE A 405 10.53 -6.41 -18.27
C PHE A 405 11.86 -5.87 -17.74
N ALA A 406 12.52 -6.62 -16.85
CA ALA A 406 13.75 -6.17 -16.22
C ALA A 406 14.96 -6.30 -17.16
N ASP A 407 15.78 -5.25 -17.22
CA ASP A 407 17.07 -5.26 -17.91
C ASP A 407 18.19 -5.84 -17.01
N ILE A 408 17.84 -6.41 -15.86
CA ILE A 408 18.72 -6.95 -14.83
C ILE A 408 18.28 -8.34 -14.41
N ASP A 409 19.21 -9.14 -13.88
CA ASP A 409 18.89 -10.45 -13.33
C ASP A 409 18.21 -10.33 -11.96
N LEU A 410 16.97 -10.79 -11.86
CA LEU A 410 16.23 -10.83 -10.60
C LEU A 410 16.52 -12.14 -9.87
N ASN A 411 17.50 -12.13 -8.97
CA ASN A 411 17.99 -13.31 -8.26
C ASN A 411 17.45 -13.41 -6.82
N VAL A 412 16.86 -12.36 -6.32
CA VAL A 412 16.35 -12.26 -4.95
C VAL A 412 14.97 -11.57 -4.97
N LEU A 413 14.04 -12.07 -4.16
CA LEU A 413 12.76 -11.45 -3.88
C LEU A 413 12.70 -11.08 -2.40
N HIS A 414 12.62 -9.78 -2.10
CA HIS A 414 12.39 -9.28 -0.74
C HIS A 414 10.91 -9.26 -0.42
N ILE A 415 10.49 -9.90 0.68
CA ILE A 415 9.12 -9.84 1.19
C ILE A 415 9.10 -8.92 2.41
N ILE A 416 8.35 -7.82 2.32
CA ILE A 416 8.21 -6.81 3.37
C ILE A 416 6.76 -6.69 3.84
N GLY A 417 6.55 -6.02 4.96
CA GLY A 417 5.23 -5.84 5.58
C GLY A 417 4.80 -7.04 6.43
N GLY A 418 3.54 -7.05 6.86
CA GLY A 418 3.00 -8.06 7.78
C GLY A 418 3.10 -9.50 7.27
N GLY A 419 3.00 -9.70 5.94
CA GLY A 419 3.13 -11.02 5.31
C GLY A 419 4.52 -11.64 5.45
N SER A 420 5.56 -10.86 5.73
CA SER A 420 6.91 -11.38 5.99
C SER A 420 6.98 -12.32 7.21
N LEU A 421 5.99 -12.28 8.09
CA LEU A 421 5.87 -13.16 9.24
C LEU A 421 5.33 -14.57 8.89
N ASN A 422 4.64 -14.73 7.76
CA ASN A 422 4.08 -16.00 7.34
C ASN A 422 5.17 -16.89 6.70
N LYS A 423 5.92 -17.61 7.53
CA LYS A 423 7.05 -18.46 7.10
C LYS A 423 6.66 -19.49 6.04
N HIS A 424 5.44 -20.02 6.10
CA HIS A 424 4.98 -21.04 5.14
C HIS A 424 4.66 -20.42 3.79
N LEU A 425 3.97 -19.27 3.74
CA LEU A 425 3.74 -18.56 2.49
C LEU A 425 5.07 -18.08 1.88
N ASN A 426 6.02 -17.63 2.70
CA ASN A 426 7.35 -17.22 2.22
C ASN A 426 8.13 -18.42 1.63
N GLN A 427 8.09 -19.60 2.28
CA GLN A 427 8.68 -20.82 1.72
C GLN A 427 7.96 -21.26 0.42
N PHE A 428 6.63 -21.22 0.38
CA PHE A 428 5.88 -21.52 -0.84
C PHE A 428 6.23 -20.55 -1.97
N THR A 429 6.43 -19.28 -1.64
CA THR A 429 6.85 -18.27 -2.61
C THR A 429 8.26 -18.56 -3.15
N ALA A 430 9.22 -18.95 -2.27
CA ALA A 430 10.55 -19.36 -2.68
C ALA A 430 10.48 -20.57 -3.64
N ASN A 431 9.74 -21.60 -3.23
CA ASN A 431 9.56 -22.83 -4.00
C ASN A 431 8.93 -22.55 -5.38
N SER A 432 7.86 -21.75 -5.39
CA SER A 432 7.10 -21.42 -6.59
C SER A 432 7.89 -20.53 -7.57
N CYS A 433 8.50 -19.44 -7.07
CA CYS A 433 9.28 -18.50 -7.88
C CYS A 433 10.65 -19.04 -8.30
N GLY A 434 11.19 -20.04 -7.57
CA GLY A 434 12.50 -20.63 -7.83
C GLY A 434 13.66 -19.68 -7.54
N VAL A 435 13.48 -18.75 -6.57
CA VAL A 435 14.50 -17.78 -6.15
C VAL A 435 14.56 -17.69 -4.63
N SER A 436 15.71 -17.24 -4.10
CA SER A 436 15.85 -16.95 -2.68
C SER A 436 14.94 -15.84 -2.24
N ILE A 437 14.24 -16.05 -1.12
CA ILE A 437 13.39 -15.04 -0.47
C ILE A 437 14.12 -14.49 0.76
N LEU A 438 14.13 -13.18 0.90
CA LEU A 438 14.56 -12.45 2.09
C LEU A 438 13.33 -11.76 2.72
N ALA A 439 12.86 -12.30 3.85
CA ALA A 439 11.65 -11.80 4.50
C ALA A 439 11.99 -10.84 5.65
N GLY A 440 11.44 -9.64 5.61
CA GLY A 440 11.62 -8.51 6.51
C GLY A 440 12.08 -7.25 5.78
N PRO A 441 11.90 -6.08 6.40
CA PRO A 441 11.26 -5.84 7.69
C PRO A 441 9.73 -5.97 7.67
N GLN A 442 9.15 -6.35 8.80
CA GLN A 442 7.71 -6.32 9.01
C GLN A 442 7.17 -4.90 8.97
N GLU A 443 7.92 -3.96 9.57
CA GLU A 443 7.56 -2.55 9.76
C GLU A 443 8.14 -1.67 8.63
N GLY A 444 8.14 -2.18 7.39
CA GLY A 444 8.79 -1.51 6.25
C GLY A 444 8.33 -0.07 6.05
N THR A 445 7.02 0.19 6.11
CA THR A 445 6.42 1.51 5.93
C THR A 445 6.96 2.52 6.94
N ALA A 446 6.85 2.21 8.23
CA ALA A 446 7.34 3.10 9.30
C ALA A 446 8.86 3.33 9.23
N ILE A 447 9.62 2.29 8.87
CA ILE A 447 11.08 2.40 8.68
C ILE A 447 11.40 3.34 7.54
N GLY A 448 10.76 3.18 6.38
CA GLY A 448 10.97 4.03 5.21
C GLY A 448 10.61 5.49 5.50
N ASN A 449 9.48 5.73 6.15
CA ASN A 449 9.06 7.05 6.61
C ASN A 449 10.16 7.72 7.46
N ILE A 450 10.61 7.05 8.52
CA ILE A 450 11.64 7.58 9.44
C ILE A 450 12.97 7.82 8.73
N MET A 451 13.38 6.90 7.88
CA MET A 451 14.66 7.02 7.16
C MET A 451 14.62 8.15 6.12
N LEU A 452 13.47 8.43 5.49
CA LEU A 452 13.29 9.59 4.61
C LEU A 452 13.30 10.91 5.39
N GLN A 453 12.79 10.93 6.62
CA GLN A 453 12.95 12.07 7.51
C GLN A 453 14.43 12.29 7.89
N ALA A 454 15.16 11.21 8.20
CA ALA A 454 16.58 11.28 8.49
C ALA A 454 17.38 11.78 7.28
N LYS A 455 17.00 11.39 6.06
CA LYS A 455 17.57 11.91 4.82
C LYS A 455 17.30 13.41 4.65
N ALA A 456 16.08 13.86 4.86
CA ALA A 456 15.72 15.29 4.80
C ALA A 456 16.48 16.13 5.81
N SER A 457 16.85 15.56 6.96
CA SER A 457 17.64 16.20 8.01
C SER A 457 19.16 16.15 7.77
N GLY A 458 19.61 15.49 6.68
CA GLY A 458 21.02 15.30 6.35
C GLY A 458 21.74 14.25 7.21
N ASP A 459 21.00 13.40 7.92
CA ASP A 459 21.53 12.32 8.76
C ASP A 459 21.80 11.04 7.99
N VAL A 460 21.22 10.94 6.80
CA VAL A 460 21.38 9.88 5.81
C VAL A 460 21.54 10.53 4.44
N LYS A 461 22.50 10.07 3.68
CA LYS A 461 22.90 10.67 2.41
C LYS A 461 21.95 10.33 1.25
N ASP A 462 21.72 9.04 1.04
CA ASP A 462 21.00 8.49 -0.10
C ASP A 462 20.31 7.18 0.25
N ILE A 463 19.56 6.62 -0.70
CA ILE A 463 18.81 5.37 -0.51
C ILE A 463 19.73 4.18 -0.15
N TRP A 464 20.95 4.14 -0.65
CA TRP A 464 21.85 3.01 -0.40
C TRP A 464 22.37 3.01 1.03
N GLU A 465 22.69 4.19 1.57
CA GLU A 465 23.02 4.34 2.99
C GLU A 465 21.79 4.01 3.87
N MET A 466 20.57 4.45 3.48
CA MET A 466 19.34 4.02 4.15
C MET A 466 19.24 2.50 4.23
N ARG A 467 19.35 1.82 3.10
CA ARG A 467 19.25 0.36 3.00
C ARG A 467 20.34 -0.36 3.80
N GLN A 468 21.55 0.19 3.82
CA GLN A 468 22.63 -0.36 4.62
C GLN A 468 22.36 -0.24 6.12
N ILE A 469 21.89 0.93 6.60
CA ILE A 469 21.49 1.14 7.99
C ILE A 469 20.36 0.18 8.37
N ILE A 470 19.39 0.00 7.48
CA ILE A 470 18.27 -0.95 7.70
C ILE A 470 18.80 -2.37 7.81
N ALA A 471 19.63 -2.81 6.87
CA ALA A 471 20.22 -4.15 6.88
C ALA A 471 21.06 -4.43 8.15
N ASN A 472 21.73 -3.41 8.68
CA ASN A 472 22.52 -3.52 9.93
C ASN A 472 21.67 -3.54 11.20
N SER A 473 20.39 -3.18 11.10
CA SER A 473 19.49 -2.98 12.25
C SER A 473 18.45 -4.08 12.41
N ILE A 474 18.23 -4.90 11.37
CA ILE A 474 17.19 -5.95 11.35
C ILE A 474 17.80 -7.30 11.00
N GLU A 475 17.14 -8.36 11.44
CA GLU A 475 17.45 -9.74 11.03
C GLU A 475 16.44 -10.16 9.95
N LEU A 476 16.98 -10.59 8.80
CA LEU A 476 16.18 -11.12 7.69
C LEU A 476 16.06 -12.63 7.82
N GLN A 477 14.86 -13.16 7.58
CA GLN A 477 14.65 -14.58 7.43
C GLN A 477 14.87 -14.98 5.97
N GLN A 478 15.69 -15.99 5.71
CA GLN A 478 15.99 -16.48 4.37
C GLN A 478 15.29 -17.80 4.10
N PHE A 479 14.72 -17.93 2.89
CA PHE A 479 14.05 -19.12 2.41
C PHE A 479 14.60 -19.49 1.05
N GLU A 480 15.13 -20.72 0.92
CA GLU A 480 15.64 -21.25 -0.33
C GLU A 480 14.59 -22.11 -1.04
N PRO A 481 14.57 -22.13 -2.39
CA PRO A 481 13.65 -22.97 -3.15
C PRO A 481 13.80 -24.45 -2.86
N GLN A 482 12.68 -25.13 -2.73
CA GLN A 482 12.55 -26.58 -2.51
C GLN A 482 11.43 -27.13 -3.41
N ASP A 483 11.39 -28.46 -3.57
CA ASP A 483 10.28 -29.19 -4.24
C ASP A 483 9.91 -28.66 -5.63
N LYS A 484 10.91 -28.25 -6.42
CA LYS A 484 10.73 -27.58 -7.73
C LYS A 484 9.76 -28.33 -8.65
N GLU A 485 9.89 -29.66 -8.78
CA GLU A 485 9.05 -30.45 -9.69
C GLU A 485 7.56 -30.40 -9.32
N ALA A 486 7.26 -30.47 -8.00
CA ALA A 486 5.88 -30.39 -7.52
C ALA A 486 5.26 -29.00 -7.79
N TRP A 487 6.04 -27.92 -7.59
CA TRP A 487 5.60 -26.56 -7.86
C TRP A 487 5.49 -26.26 -9.34
N ASP A 488 6.35 -26.84 -10.20
CA ASP A 488 6.23 -26.74 -11.65
C ASP A 488 4.92 -27.40 -12.14
N ALA A 489 4.61 -28.61 -11.64
CA ALA A 489 3.36 -29.28 -11.97
C ALA A 489 2.12 -28.53 -11.46
N ALA A 490 2.22 -27.92 -10.27
CA ALA A 490 1.15 -27.09 -9.72
C ALA A 490 0.94 -25.80 -10.55
N TYR A 491 2.01 -25.19 -11.04
CA TYR A 491 1.93 -24.00 -11.88
C TYR A 491 1.25 -24.29 -13.23
N GLU A 492 1.51 -25.44 -13.84
CA GLU A 492 0.79 -25.88 -15.04
C GLU A 492 -0.72 -26.04 -14.79
N LYS A 493 -1.12 -26.51 -13.60
CA LYS A 493 -2.53 -26.55 -13.20
C LYS A 493 -3.10 -25.14 -13.04
N PHE A 494 -2.36 -24.25 -12.34
CA PHE A 494 -2.78 -22.87 -12.15
C PHE A 494 -3.04 -22.13 -13.46
N LEU A 495 -2.18 -22.33 -14.46
CA LEU A 495 -2.38 -21.71 -15.78
C LEU A 495 -3.66 -22.19 -16.49
N LYS A 496 -4.11 -23.41 -16.22
CA LYS A 496 -5.34 -23.98 -16.82
C LYS A 496 -6.63 -23.51 -16.12
N VAL A 497 -6.58 -23.31 -14.79
CA VAL A 497 -7.76 -22.88 -14.01
C VAL A 497 -7.94 -21.37 -13.98
N LYS A 498 -6.97 -20.63 -14.48
CA LYS A 498 -7.01 -19.18 -14.54
C LYS A 498 -8.12 -18.63 -15.45
N GLY A 499 -8.70 -19.44 -16.33
CA GLY A 499 -9.88 -19.09 -17.15
C GLY A 499 -9.73 -17.80 -17.99
#